data_3af1a7ef4b5194937890eb59291f5a39
#
_entry.id   3af1a7ef4b5194937890eb59291f5a39
#
_cell.length_a   1.000
_cell.length_b   1.000
_cell.length_c   1.000
_cell.angle_alpha   90.00
_cell.angle_beta   90.00
_cell.angle_gamma   90.00
#
_symmetry.space_group_name_H-M   'P 1'
#
loop_
_entity.id
_entity.type
_entity.pdbx_description
1 polymer ?
#
loop_
_entity_poly.entity_id
_entity_poly.type
_entity_poly.pdbx_seq_one_letter_code
_entity_poly.pdbx_strand_id
1 'polypeptide(L)'
;AALSLLSILAACQNDENPSQPEPKPRQDINLTRAEQEFMDKGTDFAFRFFDQVCSTEKEKPNVFVSPLSASLCLSMITNGATDNTLAEMQDVLGFPANTFSLDDLNNYNQKLTSALLDLDNTTQLGIANSIWIEEGFKVYDSFVDVNKKMYDAQVQELDFTSPTAKDVINQWCATQTNNCIKEVIQEIPADARMYLINALYFKGIWKSQFDKSATGQDNFTNVDGSQQKVAMMNQTATFNYTQTDDFSIAELPYGNEAFSMVILLPSGDKTLDESLPSLNYENWKQWSKNMVGKELQIKLPRFKVEYDKELEEDMIAMGMKDAFDAYKAKFANMSGAELYIGLLQQFTYINVDEEGTEAAAVTVGGMFDNAVGFPSPVPFFVNRPFAFMVKEKSTGAILFMGKITEL
;
A
#
# COMPACT_ATOMS: atom_id res chain seq x y z
N ALA A 1 45.80 23.48 -57.92
CA ALA A 1 44.49 22.89 -57.79
C ALA A 1 44.59 21.71 -56.80
N ALA A 2 44.15 21.92 -55.59
CA ALA A 2 44.02 20.88 -54.58
C ALA A 2 42.56 20.86 -54.11
N LEU A 3 41.81 19.80 -54.43
CA LEU A 3 40.50 19.54 -53.92
C LEU A 3 40.64 18.91 -52.54
N SER A 4 40.07 19.57 -51.51
CA SER A 4 39.90 19.02 -50.20
C SER A 4 38.49 18.39 -50.13
N LEU A 5 38.40 17.05 -49.94
CA LEU A 5 37.21 16.34 -49.60
C LEU A 5 36.90 16.56 -48.11
N LEU A 6 35.78 17.23 -47.81
CA LEU A 6 35.19 17.25 -46.48
C LEU A 6 34.34 15.96 -46.30
N SER A 7 34.82 15.06 -45.46
CA SER A 7 34.01 13.93 -44.97
C SER A 7 33.09 14.41 -43.84
N ILE A 8 31.78 14.43 -44.11
CA ILE A 8 30.73 14.67 -43.11
C ILE A 8 30.57 13.36 -42.34
N LEU A 9 31.06 13.34 -41.09
CA LEU A 9 30.70 12.32 -40.09
C LEU A 9 29.29 12.64 -39.61
N ALA A 10 28.34 11.82 -40.04
CA ALA A 10 27.01 11.79 -39.40
C ALA A 10 27.18 11.18 -38.01
N ALA A 11 27.09 11.99 -36.98
CA ALA A 11 26.94 11.55 -35.62
C ALA A 11 25.54 10.93 -35.49
N CYS A 12 25.45 9.60 -35.33
CA CYS A 12 24.25 8.97 -34.80
C CYS A 12 24.04 9.51 -33.39
N GLN A 13 23.03 10.33 -33.20
CA GLN A 13 22.48 10.58 -31.86
C GLN A 13 21.86 9.23 -31.42
N ASN A 14 22.52 8.54 -30.52
CA ASN A 14 21.87 7.55 -29.69
C ASN A 14 20.90 8.33 -28.81
N ASP A 15 19.60 8.14 -29.04
CA ASP A 15 18.58 8.40 -28.04
C ASP A 15 18.83 7.41 -26.89
N GLU A 16 19.70 7.81 -25.97
CA GLU A 16 19.84 7.11 -24.69
C GLU A 16 18.56 7.35 -23.90
N ASN A 17 17.65 6.39 -23.99
CA ASN A 17 16.62 6.21 -22.97
C ASN A 17 17.35 6.17 -21.63
N PRO A 18 16.92 6.95 -20.61
CA PRO A 18 17.60 6.93 -19.32
C PRO A 18 17.60 5.50 -18.80
N SER A 19 18.79 4.91 -18.72
CA SER A 19 18.97 3.56 -18.20
C SER A 19 18.41 3.53 -16.78
N GLN A 20 17.54 2.54 -16.50
CA GLN A 20 17.08 2.32 -15.14
C GLN A 20 18.29 2.13 -14.22
N PRO A 21 18.24 2.67 -12.99
CA PRO A 21 19.32 2.49 -12.04
C PRO A 21 19.50 0.99 -11.76
N GLU A 22 20.75 0.53 -11.71
CA GLU A 22 21.03 -0.85 -11.29
C GLU A 22 20.49 -1.04 -9.86
N PRO A 23 19.78 -2.16 -9.58
CA PRO A 23 19.25 -2.43 -8.26
C PRO A 23 20.37 -2.51 -7.22
N LYS A 24 20.29 -1.74 -6.14
CA LYS A 24 21.20 -1.90 -5.00
C LYS A 24 20.95 -3.26 -4.32
N PRO A 25 21.99 -3.87 -3.71
CA PRO A 25 21.79 -5.11 -2.96
C PRO A 25 20.71 -4.94 -1.90
N ARG A 26 19.83 -5.94 -1.79
CA ARG A 26 18.80 -5.98 -0.77
C ARG A 26 19.41 -5.86 0.63
N GLN A 27 18.82 -5.04 1.45
CA GLN A 27 19.10 -4.94 2.88
C GLN A 27 17.82 -5.28 3.65
N ASP A 28 17.97 -6.03 4.74
CA ASP A 28 16.85 -6.34 5.62
C ASP A 28 16.74 -5.29 6.73
N ILE A 29 15.52 -4.92 7.10
CA ILE A 29 15.24 -4.04 8.24
C ILE A 29 15.48 -4.82 9.51
N ASN A 30 16.45 -4.40 10.32
CA ASN A 30 16.75 -5.04 11.58
C ASN A 30 15.90 -4.44 12.71
N LEU A 31 14.93 -5.22 13.19
CA LEU A 31 14.08 -4.87 14.33
C LEU A 31 14.62 -5.49 15.62
N THR A 32 14.60 -4.73 16.70
CA THR A 32 14.76 -5.27 18.06
C THR A 32 13.55 -6.15 18.40
N ARG A 33 13.64 -6.91 19.50
CA ARG A 33 12.51 -7.73 19.96
C ARG A 33 11.25 -6.90 20.23
N ALA A 34 11.40 -5.72 20.86
CA ALA A 34 10.28 -4.83 21.13
C ALA A 34 9.66 -4.27 19.82
N GLU A 35 10.50 -3.85 18.87
CA GLU A 35 10.04 -3.40 17.55
C GLU A 35 9.37 -4.51 16.75
N GLN A 36 9.79 -5.78 16.92
CA GLN A 36 9.11 -6.91 16.31
C GLN A 36 7.71 -7.12 16.90
N GLU A 37 7.51 -6.86 18.19
CA GLU A 37 6.18 -6.88 18.82
C GLU A 37 5.28 -5.79 18.22
N PHE A 38 5.79 -4.58 17.95
CA PHE A 38 5.08 -3.54 17.22
C PHE A 38 4.73 -4.00 15.80
N MET A 39 5.68 -4.62 15.09
CA MET A 39 5.45 -5.12 13.74
C MET A 39 4.36 -6.19 13.69
N ASP A 40 4.39 -7.14 14.62
CA ASP A 40 3.39 -8.21 14.75
C ASP A 40 1.99 -7.61 14.98
N LYS A 41 1.88 -6.59 15.84
CA LYS A 41 0.62 -5.88 16.12
C LYS A 41 0.13 -5.05 14.93
N GLY A 42 1.04 -4.35 14.26
CA GLY A 42 0.71 -3.60 13.04
C GLY A 42 0.26 -4.52 11.89
N THR A 43 0.85 -5.71 11.80
CA THR A 43 0.42 -6.72 10.82
C THR A 43 -0.97 -7.29 11.19
N ASP A 44 -1.24 -7.56 12.47
CA ASP A 44 -2.58 -7.96 12.93
C ASP A 44 -3.63 -6.88 12.65
N PHE A 45 -3.30 -5.61 12.94
CA PHE A 45 -4.15 -4.48 12.57
C PHE A 45 -4.46 -4.48 11.06
N ALA A 46 -3.46 -4.72 10.21
CA ALA A 46 -3.64 -4.72 8.77
C ALA A 46 -4.69 -5.75 8.31
N PHE A 47 -4.65 -6.97 8.86
CA PHE A 47 -5.63 -8.01 8.53
C PHE A 47 -7.01 -7.69 9.09
N ARG A 48 -7.12 -7.24 10.35
CA ARG A 48 -8.41 -6.85 10.96
C ARG A 48 -9.04 -5.67 10.23
N PHE A 49 -8.25 -4.68 9.83
CA PHE A 49 -8.71 -3.53 9.07
C PHE A 49 -9.22 -3.94 7.68
N PHE A 50 -8.47 -4.77 6.96
CA PHE A 50 -8.89 -5.26 5.65
C PHE A 50 -10.17 -6.10 5.73
N ASP A 51 -10.28 -7.01 6.69
CA ASP A 51 -11.48 -7.83 6.93
C ASP A 51 -12.69 -6.94 7.25
N GLN A 52 -12.51 -5.94 8.13
CA GLN A 52 -13.56 -4.99 8.48
C GLN A 52 -14.05 -4.22 7.25
N VAL A 53 -13.15 -3.65 6.44
CA VAL A 53 -13.54 -2.93 5.22
C VAL A 53 -14.21 -3.87 4.22
N CYS A 54 -13.73 -5.10 4.02
CA CYS A 54 -14.38 -6.08 3.17
C CYS A 54 -15.80 -6.41 3.67
N SER A 55 -16.03 -6.40 4.97
CA SER A 55 -17.33 -6.69 5.57
C SER A 55 -18.35 -5.56 5.41
N THR A 56 -17.90 -4.30 5.38
CA THR A 56 -18.75 -3.11 5.14
C THR A 56 -18.99 -2.87 3.64
N GLU A 57 -18.04 -3.23 2.80
CA GLU A 57 -18.06 -3.02 1.34
C GLU A 57 -18.41 -4.31 0.55
N LYS A 58 -19.38 -5.09 1.04
CA LYS A 58 -19.76 -6.38 0.41
C LYS A 58 -20.29 -6.21 -1.01
N GLU A 59 -20.98 -5.11 -1.27
CA GLU A 59 -21.57 -4.79 -2.57
C GLU A 59 -20.57 -4.21 -3.57
N LYS A 60 -19.38 -3.76 -3.11
CA LYS A 60 -18.35 -3.26 -4.01
C LYS A 60 -17.54 -4.41 -4.59
N PRO A 61 -17.39 -4.46 -5.92
CA PRO A 61 -16.66 -5.56 -6.56
C PRO A 61 -15.19 -5.58 -6.15
N ASN A 62 -14.56 -4.43 -6.02
CA ASN A 62 -13.15 -4.33 -5.69
C ASN A 62 -12.95 -3.48 -4.44
N VAL A 63 -12.02 -3.91 -3.58
CA VAL A 63 -11.58 -3.17 -2.39
C VAL A 63 -10.07 -3.06 -2.46
N PHE A 64 -9.55 -1.88 -2.17
CA PHE A 64 -8.11 -1.66 -2.12
C PHE A 64 -7.77 -0.64 -1.04
N VAL A 65 -7.09 -1.06 0.00
CA VAL A 65 -6.75 -0.23 1.17
C VAL A 65 -5.26 -0.27 1.48
N SER A 66 -4.78 0.75 2.17
CA SER A 66 -3.43 0.80 2.72
C SER A 66 -3.49 0.79 4.26
N PRO A 67 -3.29 -0.37 4.89
CA PRO A 67 -3.22 -0.46 6.34
C PRO A 67 -2.09 0.38 6.94
N LEU A 68 -0.93 0.44 6.27
CA LEU A 68 0.20 1.25 6.72
C LEU A 68 -0.16 2.75 6.75
N SER A 69 -0.77 3.26 5.67
CA SER A 69 -1.23 4.66 5.59
C SER A 69 -2.24 4.99 6.70
N ALA A 70 -3.26 4.12 6.88
CA ALA A 70 -4.25 4.30 7.95
C ALA A 70 -3.60 4.29 9.34
N SER A 71 -2.69 3.34 9.60
CA SER A 71 -1.96 3.25 10.87
C SER A 71 -1.11 4.48 11.15
N LEU A 72 -0.37 5.00 10.17
CA LEU A 72 0.45 6.21 10.31
C LEU A 72 -0.41 7.46 10.57
N CYS A 73 -1.49 7.64 9.81
CA CYS A 73 -2.42 8.77 10.00
C CYS A 73 -3.04 8.74 11.40
N LEU A 74 -3.58 7.59 11.82
CA LEU A 74 -4.15 7.43 13.16
C LEU A 74 -3.10 7.60 14.25
N SER A 75 -1.86 7.15 14.06
CA SER A 75 -0.77 7.36 15.03
C SER A 75 -0.44 8.84 15.20
N MET A 76 -0.45 9.64 14.14
CA MET A 76 -0.29 11.10 14.24
C MET A 76 -1.40 11.72 15.08
N ILE A 77 -2.66 11.35 14.84
CA ILE A 77 -3.83 11.84 15.57
C ILE A 77 -3.76 11.43 17.06
N THR A 78 -3.32 10.19 17.32
CA THR A 78 -3.19 9.62 18.68
C THR A 78 -2.30 10.47 19.60
N ASN A 79 -1.28 11.16 19.06
CA ASN A 79 -0.45 12.09 19.83
C ASN A 79 -1.24 13.27 20.46
N GLY A 80 -2.39 13.61 19.87
CA GLY A 80 -3.28 14.65 20.40
C GLY A 80 -4.34 14.15 21.38
N ALA A 81 -4.57 12.83 21.42
CA ALA A 81 -5.62 12.20 22.22
C ALA A 81 -5.27 12.09 23.70
N THR A 82 -6.30 12.03 24.55
CA THR A 82 -6.22 11.77 26.00
C THR A 82 -7.32 10.82 26.45
N ASP A 83 -7.22 10.36 27.67
CA ASP A 83 -8.26 9.58 28.37
C ASP A 83 -8.73 8.35 27.56
N ASN A 84 -10.05 8.12 27.50
CA ASN A 84 -10.63 6.98 26.81
C ASN A 84 -10.42 7.03 25.28
N THR A 85 -10.41 8.21 24.70
CA THR A 85 -10.11 8.39 23.26
C THR A 85 -8.72 7.84 22.92
N LEU A 86 -7.71 8.18 23.73
CA LEU A 86 -6.37 7.65 23.56
C LEU A 86 -6.33 6.12 23.71
N ALA A 87 -7.00 5.60 24.73
CA ALA A 87 -7.03 4.15 25.01
C ALA A 87 -7.66 3.37 23.84
N GLU A 88 -8.82 3.82 23.33
CA GLU A 88 -9.49 3.19 22.19
C GLU A 88 -8.64 3.23 20.91
N MET A 89 -7.99 4.37 20.63
CA MET A 89 -7.10 4.51 19.46
C MET A 89 -5.91 3.57 19.56
N GLN A 90 -5.26 3.49 20.72
CA GLN A 90 -4.14 2.56 20.94
C GLN A 90 -4.56 1.09 20.85
N ASP A 91 -5.73 0.73 21.39
CA ASP A 91 -6.26 -0.63 21.34
C ASP A 91 -6.56 -1.07 19.90
N VAL A 92 -7.20 -0.20 19.10
CA VAL A 92 -7.50 -0.47 17.69
C VAL A 92 -6.23 -0.67 16.88
N LEU A 93 -5.22 0.18 17.10
CA LEU A 93 -3.92 0.07 16.46
C LEU A 93 -3.09 -1.14 16.96
N GLY A 94 -3.52 -1.78 18.06
CA GLY A 94 -2.84 -2.93 18.69
C GLY A 94 -1.72 -2.56 19.66
N PHE A 95 -1.67 -1.31 20.12
CA PHE A 95 -0.62 -0.78 21.01
C PHE A 95 -1.20 -0.30 22.36
N PRO A 96 -1.82 -1.17 23.17
CA PRO A 96 -2.51 -0.76 24.38
C PRO A 96 -1.53 -0.08 25.38
N ALA A 97 -2.01 0.99 26.04
CA ALA A 97 -1.22 1.88 26.87
C ALA A 97 -0.52 1.20 28.06
N ASN A 98 -1.03 0.05 28.51
CA ASN A 98 -0.43 -0.74 29.57
C ASN A 98 0.83 -1.51 29.14
N THR A 99 1.09 -1.59 27.82
CA THR A 99 2.22 -2.32 27.25
C THR A 99 3.18 -1.42 26.50
N PHE A 100 2.67 -0.40 25.82
CA PHE A 100 3.43 0.48 24.94
C PHE A 100 3.16 1.95 25.26
N SER A 101 4.22 2.77 25.28
CA SER A 101 4.07 4.22 25.34
C SER A 101 3.86 4.83 23.96
N LEU A 102 3.33 6.07 23.90
CA LEU A 102 3.27 6.83 22.65
C LEU A 102 4.65 7.10 22.06
N ASP A 103 5.66 7.32 22.92
CA ASP A 103 7.03 7.54 22.47
C ASP A 103 7.60 6.29 21.79
N ASP A 104 7.31 5.08 22.31
CA ASP A 104 7.71 3.83 21.68
C ASP A 104 7.06 3.67 20.30
N LEU A 105 5.75 3.95 20.18
CA LEU A 105 5.03 3.92 18.93
C LEU A 105 5.60 4.92 17.92
N ASN A 106 5.83 6.16 18.34
CA ASN A 106 6.40 7.20 17.50
C ASN A 106 7.80 6.85 17.00
N ASN A 107 8.67 6.37 17.87
CA ASN A 107 10.03 5.94 17.52
C ASN A 107 10.02 4.75 16.55
N TYR A 108 9.14 3.78 16.78
CA TYR A 108 8.95 2.64 15.88
C TYR A 108 8.48 3.09 14.49
N ASN A 109 7.44 3.93 14.40
CA ASN A 109 6.91 4.44 13.14
C ASN A 109 7.96 5.24 12.37
N GLN A 110 8.72 6.11 13.05
CA GLN A 110 9.82 6.86 12.45
C GLN A 110 10.88 5.93 11.84
N LYS A 111 11.32 4.94 12.61
CA LYS A 111 12.33 3.96 12.17
C LYS A 111 11.83 3.15 10.98
N LEU A 112 10.60 2.62 11.06
CA LEU A 112 10.00 1.82 9.99
C LEU A 112 9.88 2.64 8.71
N THR A 113 9.28 3.83 8.77
CA THR A 113 9.09 4.71 7.62
C THR A 113 10.42 5.07 6.96
N SER A 114 11.41 5.50 7.76
CA SER A 114 12.74 5.85 7.24
C SER A 114 13.43 4.66 6.59
N ALA A 115 13.30 3.47 7.16
CA ALA A 115 13.89 2.26 6.60
C ALA A 115 13.21 1.86 5.28
N LEU A 116 11.87 1.89 5.22
CA LEU A 116 11.09 1.54 4.02
C LEU A 116 11.48 2.41 2.81
N LEU A 117 11.69 3.69 3.02
CA LEU A 117 12.03 4.65 1.95
C LEU A 117 13.41 4.42 1.31
N ASP A 118 14.33 3.74 2.00
CA ASP A 118 15.71 3.52 1.52
C ASP A 118 16.02 2.09 1.08
N LEU A 119 15.03 1.18 1.04
CA LEU A 119 15.29 -0.24 0.78
C LEU A 119 15.65 -0.57 -0.66
N ASP A 120 15.02 0.08 -1.63
CA ASP A 120 15.16 -0.26 -3.05
C ASP A 120 15.13 0.99 -3.92
N ASN A 121 16.23 1.21 -4.65
CA ASN A 121 16.37 2.35 -5.57
C ASN A 121 15.65 2.14 -6.93
N THR A 122 15.11 0.95 -7.17
CA THR A 122 14.28 0.65 -8.36
C THR A 122 12.79 0.72 -8.06
N THR A 123 12.44 0.86 -6.77
CA THR A 123 11.08 1.06 -6.29
C THR A 123 10.90 2.53 -5.86
N GLN A 124 9.85 3.16 -6.33
CA GLN A 124 9.45 4.48 -5.87
C GLN A 124 8.39 4.29 -4.77
N LEU A 125 8.80 4.40 -3.53
CA LEU A 125 7.92 4.46 -2.38
C LEU A 125 7.89 5.89 -1.86
N GLY A 126 6.69 6.49 -1.79
CA GLY A 126 6.47 7.79 -1.16
C GLY A 126 5.57 7.62 0.04
N ILE A 127 6.03 8.09 1.20
CA ILE A 127 5.23 8.17 2.43
C ILE A 127 5.32 9.62 2.87
N ALA A 128 4.22 10.37 2.71
CA ALA A 128 4.18 11.79 3.03
C ALA A 128 3.04 12.09 3.99
N ASN A 129 3.32 12.94 4.96
CA ASN A 129 2.37 13.35 5.99
C ASN A 129 2.18 14.85 5.98
N SER A 130 0.95 15.32 6.20
CA SER A 130 0.66 16.75 6.34
C SER A 130 -0.39 17.02 7.40
N ILE A 131 -0.28 18.21 8.01
CA ILE A 131 -1.24 18.78 8.93
C ILE A 131 -1.60 20.17 8.41
N TRP A 132 -2.85 20.35 8.05
CA TRP A 132 -3.43 21.61 7.59
C TRP A 132 -4.27 22.18 8.72
N ILE A 133 -4.01 23.40 9.12
CA ILE A 133 -4.63 24.04 10.27
C ILE A 133 -5.39 25.27 9.78
N GLU A 134 -6.65 25.42 10.18
CA GLU A 134 -7.42 26.64 9.91
C GLU A 134 -6.67 27.88 10.44
N GLU A 135 -6.59 28.93 9.62
CA GLU A 135 -5.88 30.17 9.97
C GLU A 135 -6.40 30.75 11.29
N GLY A 136 -5.49 30.97 12.23
CA GLY A 136 -5.79 31.47 13.56
C GLY A 136 -6.33 30.44 14.56
N PHE A 137 -6.53 29.17 14.16
CA PHE A 137 -6.88 28.12 15.11
C PHE A 137 -5.62 27.68 15.89
N LYS A 138 -5.73 27.62 17.22
CA LYS A 138 -4.58 27.33 18.08
C LYS A 138 -4.42 25.84 18.33
N VAL A 139 -3.32 25.31 17.81
CA VAL A 139 -2.82 23.95 18.07
C VAL A 139 -1.59 24.05 18.96
N TYR A 140 -1.39 23.11 19.88
CA TYR A 140 -0.22 23.11 20.76
C TYR A 140 1.06 22.76 19.99
N ASP A 141 2.13 23.53 20.25
CA ASP A 141 3.44 23.31 19.66
C ASP A 141 3.94 21.88 19.90
N SER A 142 3.69 21.30 21.08
CA SER A 142 4.07 19.91 21.41
C SER A 142 3.46 18.88 20.46
N PHE A 143 2.20 19.07 20.04
CA PHE A 143 1.55 18.19 19.06
C PHE A 143 2.16 18.36 17.66
N VAL A 144 2.39 19.60 17.26
CA VAL A 144 3.00 19.94 15.97
C VAL A 144 4.43 19.37 15.90
N ASP A 145 5.23 19.60 16.96
CA ASP A 145 6.65 19.21 17.00
C ASP A 145 6.83 17.68 16.97
N VAL A 146 6.02 16.93 17.71
CA VAL A 146 6.10 15.46 17.67
C VAL A 146 5.77 14.92 16.27
N ASN A 147 4.76 15.46 15.60
CA ASN A 147 4.37 15.02 14.27
C ASN A 147 5.41 15.43 13.20
N LYS A 148 5.98 16.63 13.29
CA LYS A 148 7.10 17.03 12.44
C LYS A 148 8.32 16.13 12.63
N LYS A 149 8.67 15.84 13.87
CA LYS A 149 9.89 15.10 14.20
C LYS A 149 9.77 13.60 13.90
N MET A 150 8.64 12.98 14.23
CA MET A 150 8.48 11.51 14.17
C MET A 150 7.86 11.01 12.86
N TYR A 151 7.07 11.86 12.20
CA TYR A 151 6.34 11.51 10.99
C TYR A 151 6.74 12.35 9.77
N ASP A 152 7.74 13.25 9.91
CA ASP A 152 8.14 14.20 8.87
C ASP A 152 6.95 14.98 8.29
N ALA A 153 5.99 15.32 9.17
CA ALA A 153 4.75 15.94 8.74
C ALA A 153 4.98 17.39 8.31
N GLN A 154 4.57 17.73 7.09
CA GLN A 154 4.45 19.12 6.66
C GLN A 154 3.29 19.77 7.39
N VAL A 155 3.52 20.88 8.09
CA VAL A 155 2.48 21.62 8.81
C VAL A 155 2.30 22.99 8.21
N GLN A 156 1.05 23.32 7.86
CA GLN A 156 0.71 24.59 7.21
C GLN A 156 -0.62 25.13 7.74
N GLU A 157 -0.65 26.44 8.05
CA GLU A 157 -1.91 27.18 8.25
C GLU A 157 -2.51 27.55 6.89
N LEU A 158 -3.84 27.48 6.78
CA LEU A 158 -4.57 27.74 5.55
C LEU A 158 -5.95 28.30 5.88
N ASP A 159 -6.35 29.39 5.25
CA ASP A 159 -7.72 29.94 5.36
C ASP A 159 -8.71 28.95 4.70
N PHE A 160 -9.40 28.15 5.50
CA PHE A 160 -10.38 27.16 5.02
C PHE A 160 -11.63 27.81 4.44
N THR A 161 -11.87 29.10 4.66
CA THR A 161 -12.97 29.85 4.03
C THR A 161 -12.63 30.27 2.60
N SER A 162 -11.36 30.19 2.22
CA SER A 162 -10.91 30.48 0.85
C SER A 162 -11.46 29.45 -0.13
N PRO A 163 -12.04 29.86 -1.27
CA PRO A 163 -12.56 28.93 -2.28
C PRO A 163 -11.46 28.04 -2.91
N THR A 164 -10.18 28.40 -2.74
CA THR A 164 -9.02 27.64 -3.26
C THR A 164 -8.34 26.77 -2.21
N ALA A 165 -8.80 26.77 -0.96
CA ALA A 165 -8.17 26.04 0.13
C ALA A 165 -8.09 24.53 -0.17
N LYS A 166 -9.18 23.93 -0.61
CA LYS A 166 -9.20 22.51 -1.01
C LYS A 166 -8.22 22.19 -2.14
N ASP A 167 -8.05 23.11 -3.10
CA ASP A 167 -7.17 22.90 -4.25
C ASP A 167 -5.70 22.86 -3.81
N VAL A 168 -5.32 23.63 -2.79
CA VAL A 168 -3.97 23.60 -2.20
C VAL A 168 -3.69 22.23 -1.58
N ILE A 169 -4.64 21.70 -0.81
CA ILE A 169 -4.52 20.37 -0.17
C ILE A 169 -4.48 19.27 -1.23
N ASN A 170 -5.39 19.31 -2.20
CA ASN A 170 -5.46 18.34 -3.29
C ASN A 170 -4.19 18.35 -4.14
N GLN A 171 -3.64 19.55 -4.45
CA GLN A 171 -2.39 19.69 -5.19
C GLN A 171 -1.19 19.11 -4.42
N TRP A 172 -1.15 19.28 -3.10
CA TRP A 172 -0.13 18.65 -2.27
C TRP A 172 -0.23 17.12 -2.40
N CYS A 173 -1.42 16.54 -2.23
CA CYS A 173 -1.62 15.09 -2.33
C CYS A 173 -1.26 14.55 -3.72
N ALA A 174 -1.67 15.25 -4.78
CA ALA A 174 -1.29 14.90 -6.16
C ALA A 174 0.23 14.90 -6.35
N THR A 175 0.93 15.88 -5.79
CA THR A 175 2.39 15.96 -5.86
C THR A 175 3.05 14.79 -5.13
N GLN A 176 2.59 14.44 -3.93
CA GLN A 176 3.16 13.35 -3.13
C GLN A 176 2.88 11.97 -3.72
N THR A 177 1.82 11.83 -4.52
CA THR A 177 1.42 10.56 -5.15
C THR A 177 1.68 10.51 -6.65
N ASN A 178 2.61 11.31 -7.15
CA ASN A 178 2.96 11.37 -8.57
C ASN A 178 1.73 11.55 -9.50
N ASN A 179 0.76 12.38 -9.09
CA ASN A 179 -0.52 12.63 -9.74
C ASN A 179 -1.46 11.40 -9.85
N CYS A 180 -1.23 10.35 -9.07
CA CYS A 180 -2.13 9.20 -9.03
C CYS A 180 -3.39 9.48 -8.21
N ILE A 181 -3.26 10.24 -7.11
CA ILE A 181 -4.38 10.69 -6.28
C ILE A 181 -4.49 12.21 -6.37
N LYS A 182 -5.51 12.70 -7.08
CA LYS A 182 -5.64 14.13 -7.43
C LYS A 182 -6.63 14.88 -6.56
N GLU A 183 -7.59 14.20 -5.96
CA GLU A 183 -8.65 14.82 -5.18
C GLU A 183 -8.91 13.98 -3.92
N VAL A 184 -8.60 14.57 -2.76
CA VAL A 184 -8.82 13.98 -1.43
C VAL A 184 -9.82 14.81 -0.62
N ILE A 185 -10.07 16.06 -1.01
CA ILE A 185 -11.04 16.95 -0.38
C ILE A 185 -11.93 17.55 -1.47
N GLN A 186 -13.23 17.26 -1.41
CA GLN A 186 -14.23 17.82 -2.33
C GLN A 186 -14.79 19.12 -1.79
N GLU A 187 -15.02 19.20 -0.48
CA GLU A 187 -15.55 20.36 0.23
C GLU A 187 -14.90 20.47 1.61
N ILE A 188 -14.68 21.69 2.09
CA ILE A 188 -14.21 21.98 3.46
C ILE A 188 -15.42 22.46 4.26
N PRO A 189 -15.92 21.70 5.24
CA PRO A 189 -16.99 22.13 6.13
C PRO A 189 -16.61 23.39 6.92
N ALA A 190 -17.57 24.28 7.18
CA ALA A 190 -17.31 25.53 7.87
C ALA A 190 -16.83 25.38 9.34
N ASP A 191 -17.07 24.24 9.94
CA ASP A 191 -16.62 23.86 11.28
C ASP A 191 -15.32 23.04 11.28
N ALA A 192 -14.75 22.73 10.12
CA ALA A 192 -13.44 22.10 10.02
C ALA A 192 -12.36 22.97 10.67
N ARG A 193 -11.45 22.37 11.43
CA ARG A 193 -10.36 23.07 12.12
C ARG A 193 -8.98 22.54 11.72
N MET A 194 -8.93 21.29 11.30
CA MET A 194 -7.67 20.66 10.93
C MET A 194 -7.89 19.46 10.02
N TYR A 195 -6.95 19.21 9.11
CA TYR A 195 -6.83 17.97 8.36
C TYR A 195 -5.46 17.35 8.61
N LEU A 196 -5.44 16.06 8.90
CA LEU A 196 -4.24 15.24 8.92
C LEU A 196 -4.33 14.24 7.78
N ILE A 197 -3.34 14.28 6.91
CA ILE A 197 -3.34 13.47 5.69
C ILE A 197 -2.05 12.68 5.62
N ASN A 198 -2.17 11.37 5.40
CA ASN A 198 -1.06 10.53 4.96
C ASN A 198 -1.29 10.13 3.50
N ALA A 199 -0.29 10.35 2.67
CA ALA A 199 -0.27 9.94 1.28
C ALA A 199 0.77 8.82 1.10
N LEU A 200 0.33 7.65 0.66
CA LEU A 200 1.20 6.52 0.35
C LEU A 200 1.14 6.22 -1.14
N TYR A 201 2.32 6.23 -1.77
CA TYR A 201 2.52 5.93 -3.17
C TYR A 201 3.54 4.79 -3.31
N PHE A 202 3.24 3.82 -4.18
CA PHE A 202 4.14 2.71 -4.47
C PHE A 202 4.18 2.44 -5.97
N LYS A 203 5.40 2.42 -6.49
CA LYS A 203 5.70 2.01 -7.87
C LYS A 203 6.88 1.04 -7.84
N GLY A 204 6.64 -0.21 -8.15
CA GLY A 204 7.66 -1.26 -8.15
C GLY A 204 7.77 -1.93 -9.52
N ILE A 205 8.98 -2.20 -9.97
CA ILE A 205 9.27 -2.96 -11.18
C ILE A 205 9.39 -4.43 -10.78
N TRP A 206 8.74 -5.35 -11.49
CA TRP A 206 8.91 -6.78 -11.21
C TRP A 206 10.38 -7.19 -11.31
N LYS A 207 10.89 -7.98 -10.38
CA LYS A 207 12.19 -8.61 -10.50
C LYS A 207 12.26 -9.50 -11.76
N SER A 208 11.19 -10.24 -12.03
CA SER A 208 10.97 -10.99 -13.27
C SER A 208 9.79 -10.38 -13.98
N GLN A 209 10.06 -9.52 -14.97
CA GLN A 209 9.03 -8.85 -15.75
C GLN A 209 8.29 -9.84 -16.65
N PHE A 210 7.02 -9.56 -16.93
CA PHE A 210 6.27 -10.30 -17.95
C PHE A 210 6.65 -9.80 -19.34
N ASP A 211 6.76 -10.73 -20.29
CA ASP A 211 6.97 -10.37 -21.70
C ASP A 211 5.66 -9.81 -22.28
N LYS A 212 5.69 -8.55 -22.75
CA LYS A 212 4.53 -7.92 -23.39
C LYS A 212 4.01 -8.70 -24.60
N SER A 213 4.91 -9.41 -25.31
CA SER A 213 4.54 -10.25 -26.45
C SER A 213 3.81 -11.53 -26.03
N ALA A 214 3.98 -11.98 -24.79
CA ALA A 214 3.29 -13.13 -24.20
C ALA A 214 1.96 -12.78 -23.53
N THR A 215 1.60 -11.48 -23.46
CA THR A 215 0.29 -11.02 -22.98
C THR A 215 -0.75 -11.20 -24.09
N GLY A 216 -1.82 -11.91 -23.77
CA GLY A 216 -2.91 -12.18 -24.69
C GLY A 216 -4.28 -11.89 -24.06
N GLN A 217 -5.32 -11.90 -24.91
CA GLN A 217 -6.70 -11.80 -24.41
C GLN A 217 -7.14 -13.17 -23.87
N ASP A 218 -7.51 -13.22 -22.58
CA ASP A 218 -8.04 -14.42 -21.93
C ASP A 218 -9.29 -14.07 -21.13
N ASN A 219 -10.03 -15.06 -20.65
CA ASN A 219 -11.23 -14.84 -19.84
C ASN A 219 -10.87 -14.65 -18.36
N PHE A 220 -11.47 -13.67 -17.73
CA PHE A 220 -11.60 -13.57 -16.28
C PHE A 220 -13.07 -13.83 -15.93
N THR A 221 -13.31 -14.69 -14.95
CA THR A 221 -14.66 -15.00 -14.45
C THR A 221 -14.93 -14.12 -13.24
N ASN A 222 -15.86 -13.17 -13.38
CA ASN A 222 -16.28 -12.26 -12.32
C ASN A 222 -17.07 -13.00 -11.22
N VAL A 223 -17.28 -12.33 -10.08
CA VAL A 223 -17.99 -12.90 -8.92
C VAL A 223 -19.41 -13.36 -9.26
N ASP A 224 -20.09 -12.70 -10.19
CA ASP A 224 -21.43 -13.06 -10.66
C ASP A 224 -21.45 -14.22 -11.69
N GLY A 225 -20.27 -14.79 -12.01
CA GLY A 225 -20.10 -15.83 -13.01
C GLY A 225 -20.00 -15.35 -14.46
N SER A 226 -20.14 -14.05 -14.70
CA SER A 226 -19.92 -13.47 -16.04
C SER A 226 -18.45 -13.58 -16.45
N GLN A 227 -18.20 -13.64 -17.75
CA GLN A 227 -16.84 -13.70 -18.28
C GLN A 227 -16.49 -12.42 -19.00
N GLN A 228 -15.33 -11.85 -18.65
CA GLN A 228 -14.78 -10.66 -19.29
C GLN A 228 -13.44 -10.98 -19.95
N LYS A 229 -13.21 -10.40 -21.13
CA LYS A 229 -11.92 -10.47 -21.81
C LYS A 229 -10.97 -9.45 -21.21
N VAL A 230 -9.84 -9.93 -20.73
CA VAL A 230 -8.79 -9.10 -20.10
C VAL A 230 -7.43 -9.36 -20.76
N ALA A 231 -6.54 -8.39 -20.67
CA ALA A 231 -5.14 -8.57 -21.04
C ALA A 231 -4.46 -9.45 -19.97
N MET A 232 -4.24 -10.71 -20.29
CA MET A 232 -3.67 -11.71 -19.39
C MET A 232 -2.18 -11.84 -19.64
N MET A 233 -1.38 -11.38 -18.70
CA MET A 233 0.07 -11.53 -18.68
C MET A 233 0.45 -12.98 -18.39
N ASN A 234 1.54 -13.50 -18.98
CA ASN A 234 1.94 -14.88 -18.81
C ASN A 234 3.46 -14.97 -18.66
N GLN A 235 3.93 -15.74 -17.67
CA GLN A 235 5.33 -16.10 -17.53
C GLN A 235 5.51 -17.43 -16.80
N THR A 236 6.67 -18.04 -16.99
CA THR A 236 7.10 -19.22 -16.23
C THR A 236 8.42 -18.89 -15.55
N ALA A 237 8.42 -18.93 -14.21
CA ALA A 237 9.62 -18.66 -13.41
C ALA A 237 9.49 -19.29 -12.01
N THR A 238 10.58 -19.24 -11.24
CA THR A 238 10.56 -19.69 -9.84
C THR A 238 10.09 -18.57 -8.91
N PHE A 239 9.01 -18.84 -8.18
CA PHE A 239 8.43 -17.95 -7.17
C PHE A 239 8.27 -18.66 -5.83
N ASN A 240 8.23 -17.92 -4.75
CA ASN A 240 7.78 -18.45 -3.46
C ASN A 240 6.31 -18.82 -3.56
N TYR A 241 5.99 -20.04 -3.17
CA TYR A 241 4.63 -20.61 -3.30
C TYR A 241 4.30 -21.49 -2.12
N THR A 242 3.05 -21.44 -1.70
CA THR A 242 2.45 -22.43 -0.80
C THR A 242 0.99 -22.66 -1.19
N GLN A 243 0.45 -23.78 -0.75
CA GLN A 243 -0.96 -24.12 -0.92
C GLN A 243 -1.55 -24.50 0.45
N THR A 244 -2.71 -23.97 0.72
CA THR A 244 -3.50 -24.23 1.93
C THR A 244 -4.87 -24.79 1.53
N ASP A 245 -5.72 -25.11 2.50
CA ASP A 245 -7.10 -25.53 2.25
C ASP A 245 -7.96 -24.41 1.63
N ASP A 246 -7.55 -23.14 1.83
CA ASP A 246 -8.32 -21.96 1.41
C ASP A 246 -7.69 -21.23 0.23
N PHE A 247 -6.36 -21.20 0.14
CA PHE A 247 -5.65 -20.42 -0.87
C PHE A 247 -4.47 -21.17 -1.48
N SER A 248 -4.28 -20.97 -2.78
CA SER A 248 -2.99 -21.08 -3.44
C SER A 248 -2.33 -19.70 -3.40
N ILE A 249 -1.10 -19.59 -2.89
CA ILE A 249 -0.44 -18.32 -2.59
C ILE A 249 0.88 -18.24 -3.34
N ALA A 250 1.07 -17.18 -4.13
CA ALA A 250 2.31 -16.91 -4.84
C ALA A 250 2.85 -15.52 -4.46
N GLU A 251 4.16 -15.41 -4.26
CA GLU A 251 4.86 -14.17 -3.95
C GLU A 251 5.73 -13.74 -5.14
N LEU A 252 5.39 -12.60 -5.73
CA LEU A 252 6.07 -11.98 -6.87
C LEU A 252 6.94 -10.82 -6.38
N PRO A 253 8.27 -10.95 -6.40
CA PRO A 253 9.17 -9.91 -5.90
C PRO A 253 9.29 -8.74 -6.88
N TYR A 254 9.46 -7.53 -6.32
CA TYR A 254 9.86 -6.32 -7.04
C TYR A 254 11.37 -6.11 -6.93
N GLY A 255 11.96 -5.44 -7.89
CA GLY A 255 13.32 -4.91 -7.93
C GLY A 255 14.38 -5.77 -7.26
N ASN A 256 14.96 -5.30 -6.19
CA ASN A 256 15.97 -5.99 -5.39
C ASN A 256 15.40 -7.01 -4.39
N GLU A 257 14.10 -7.33 -4.45
CA GLU A 257 13.37 -8.23 -3.56
C GLU A 257 13.10 -7.68 -2.15
N ALA A 258 13.26 -6.38 -1.90
CA ALA A 258 12.84 -5.80 -0.63
C ALA A 258 11.32 -5.78 -0.50
N PHE A 259 10.62 -5.58 -1.62
CA PHE A 259 9.16 -5.58 -1.69
C PHE A 259 8.64 -6.73 -2.55
N SER A 260 7.41 -7.16 -2.29
CA SER A 260 6.74 -8.18 -3.09
C SER A 260 5.23 -7.95 -3.12
N MET A 261 4.60 -8.38 -4.24
CA MET A 261 3.16 -8.64 -4.28
C MET A 261 2.91 -10.10 -3.94
N VAL A 262 2.02 -10.35 -3.01
CA VAL A 262 1.51 -11.69 -2.69
C VAL A 262 0.11 -11.80 -3.26
N ILE A 263 -0.12 -12.83 -4.07
CA ILE A 263 -1.43 -13.13 -4.66
C ILE A 263 -2.01 -14.35 -3.94
N LEU A 264 -3.25 -14.22 -3.47
CA LEU A 264 -4.00 -15.26 -2.78
C LEU A 264 -5.20 -15.66 -3.66
N LEU A 265 -5.06 -16.80 -4.34
CA LEU A 265 -6.09 -17.33 -5.22
C LEU A 265 -6.85 -18.44 -4.48
N PRO A 266 -8.18 -18.38 -4.36
CA PRO A 266 -8.95 -19.42 -3.68
C PRO A 266 -8.63 -20.81 -4.18
N SER A 267 -8.50 -21.80 -3.27
CA SER A 267 -8.12 -23.17 -3.59
C SER A 267 -9.32 -23.97 -4.11
N GLY A 268 -9.09 -24.82 -5.10
CA GLY A 268 -10.12 -25.68 -5.68
C GLY A 268 -11.29 -24.87 -6.26
N ASP A 269 -12.51 -25.25 -5.87
CA ASP A 269 -13.74 -24.61 -6.31
C ASP A 269 -14.28 -23.58 -5.31
N LYS A 270 -13.50 -23.21 -4.27
CA LYS A 270 -13.88 -22.19 -3.30
C LYS A 270 -14.00 -20.82 -3.94
N THR A 271 -14.97 -20.05 -3.49
CA THR A 271 -15.07 -18.63 -3.80
C THR A 271 -14.12 -17.80 -2.96
N LEU A 272 -13.88 -16.54 -3.36
CA LEU A 272 -13.07 -15.63 -2.56
C LEU A 272 -13.72 -15.34 -1.20
N ASP A 273 -15.06 -15.14 -1.17
CA ASP A 273 -15.79 -14.85 0.05
C ASP A 273 -15.77 -16.01 1.06
N GLU A 274 -15.75 -17.26 0.59
CA GLU A 274 -15.58 -18.44 1.45
C GLU A 274 -14.16 -18.54 2.02
N SER A 275 -13.16 -18.02 1.30
CA SER A 275 -11.74 -18.12 1.67
C SER A 275 -11.27 -16.94 2.54
N LEU A 276 -11.81 -15.72 2.32
CA LEU A 276 -11.39 -14.48 3.01
C LEU A 276 -11.40 -14.59 4.54
N PRO A 277 -12.37 -15.24 5.23
CA PRO A 277 -12.34 -15.36 6.69
C PRO A 277 -11.10 -16.07 7.24
N SER A 278 -10.44 -16.90 6.43
CA SER A 278 -9.18 -17.55 6.80
C SER A 278 -7.95 -16.63 6.68
N LEU A 279 -8.08 -15.49 5.97
CA LEU A 279 -7.01 -14.52 5.78
C LEU A 279 -6.89 -13.61 7.01
N ASN A 280 -6.17 -14.09 8.02
CA ASN A 280 -5.88 -13.40 9.26
C ASN A 280 -4.40 -13.52 9.62
N TYR A 281 -3.95 -12.76 10.64
CA TYR A 281 -2.55 -12.70 11.02
C TYR A 281 -1.97 -14.07 11.41
N GLU A 282 -2.69 -14.87 12.19
CA GLU A 282 -2.17 -16.17 12.68
C GLU A 282 -1.98 -17.17 11.53
N ASN A 283 -2.94 -17.26 10.63
CA ASN A 283 -2.83 -18.09 9.44
C ASN A 283 -1.73 -17.57 8.49
N TRP A 284 -1.68 -16.26 8.26
CA TRP A 284 -0.64 -15.64 7.42
C TRP A 284 0.76 -15.93 7.97
N LYS A 285 0.96 -15.80 9.27
CA LYS A 285 2.24 -16.09 9.94
C LYS A 285 2.68 -17.54 9.73
N GLN A 286 1.74 -18.47 9.65
CA GLN A 286 2.02 -19.87 9.35
C GLN A 286 2.29 -20.08 7.84
N TRP A 287 1.43 -19.51 6.99
CA TRP A 287 1.53 -19.69 5.53
C TRP A 287 2.81 -19.08 4.97
N SER A 288 3.17 -17.90 5.39
CA SER A 288 4.40 -17.22 4.94
C SER A 288 5.67 -18.01 5.24
N LYS A 289 5.72 -18.73 6.36
CA LYS A 289 6.86 -19.61 6.72
C LYS A 289 6.94 -20.86 5.87
N ASN A 290 5.82 -21.32 5.31
CA ASN A 290 5.74 -22.54 4.52
C ASN A 290 5.93 -22.29 3.02
N MET A 291 6.15 -21.04 2.60
CA MET A 291 6.43 -20.71 1.21
C MET A 291 7.82 -21.25 0.80
N VAL A 292 7.85 -21.93 -0.33
CA VAL A 292 9.08 -22.48 -0.91
C VAL A 292 9.18 -22.13 -2.40
N GLY A 293 10.40 -22.03 -2.91
CA GLY A 293 10.62 -21.79 -4.34
C GLY A 293 10.01 -22.92 -5.19
N LYS A 294 9.10 -22.57 -6.08
CA LYS A 294 8.46 -23.46 -7.04
C LYS A 294 8.47 -22.84 -8.43
N GLU A 295 8.69 -23.65 -9.44
CA GLU A 295 8.49 -23.21 -10.82
C GLU A 295 6.98 -23.12 -11.08
N LEU A 296 6.49 -21.90 -11.33
CA LEU A 296 5.08 -21.61 -11.60
C LEU A 296 4.91 -21.11 -13.03
N GLN A 297 3.87 -21.60 -13.70
CA GLN A 297 3.29 -20.92 -14.85
C GLN A 297 2.23 -19.96 -14.35
N ILE A 298 2.57 -18.66 -14.30
CA ILE A 298 1.67 -17.62 -13.81
C ILE A 298 0.91 -16.99 -14.98
N LYS A 299 -0.42 -16.90 -14.85
CA LYS A 299 -1.26 -16.00 -15.61
C LYS A 299 -1.87 -14.98 -14.66
N LEU A 300 -1.57 -13.70 -14.90
CA LEU A 300 -2.05 -12.57 -14.07
C LEU A 300 -2.69 -11.52 -14.99
N PRO A 301 -3.93 -11.11 -14.76
CA PRO A 301 -4.54 -10.04 -15.56
C PRO A 301 -3.84 -8.70 -15.27
N ARG A 302 -3.75 -7.83 -16.29
CA ARG A 302 -3.55 -6.42 -16.00
C ARG A 302 -4.76 -5.90 -15.26
N PHE A 303 -4.54 -5.10 -14.21
CA PHE A 303 -5.65 -4.46 -13.51
C PHE A 303 -5.24 -3.10 -12.96
N LYS A 304 -6.24 -2.23 -12.84
CA LYS A 304 -6.14 -0.92 -12.24
C LYS A 304 -7.28 -0.73 -11.26
N VAL A 305 -6.97 -0.26 -10.05
CA VAL A 305 -7.98 0.09 -9.05
C VAL A 305 -7.71 1.49 -8.55
N GLU A 306 -8.75 2.31 -8.60
CA GLU A 306 -8.86 3.58 -7.86
C GLU A 306 -9.95 3.37 -6.82
N TYR A 307 -9.63 3.59 -5.55
CA TYR A 307 -10.55 3.28 -4.47
C TYR A 307 -10.49 4.37 -3.41
N ASP A 308 -11.66 4.80 -2.98
CA ASP A 308 -11.85 5.74 -1.88
C ASP A 308 -12.84 5.18 -0.86
N LYS A 309 -12.60 5.48 0.41
CA LYS A 309 -13.40 4.99 1.52
C LYS A 309 -13.35 5.94 2.71
N GLU A 310 -14.52 6.31 3.23
CA GLU A 310 -14.66 6.88 4.56
C GLU A 310 -14.53 5.76 5.59
N LEU A 311 -13.65 5.94 6.57
CA LEU A 311 -13.24 4.89 7.51
C LEU A 311 -13.90 5.02 8.89
N GLU A 312 -14.74 6.01 9.12
CA GLU A 312 -15.38 6.25 10.42
C GLU A 312 -16.11 5.01 10.94
N GLU A 313 -17.04 4.47 10.15
CA GLU A 313 -17.81 3.29 10.53
C GLU A 313 -16.93 2.07 10.81
N ASP A 314 -15.87 1.88 10.00
CA ASP A 314 -14.94 0.78 10.18
C ASP A 314 -14.14 0.92 11.48
N MET A 315 -13.63 2.12 11.78
CA MET A 315 -12.89 2.37 13.01
C MET A 315 -13.78 2.25 14.26
N ILE A 316 -15.03 2.73 14.20
CA ILE A 316 -16.02 2.56 15.26
C ILE A 316 -16.31 1.08 15.51
N ALA A 317 -16.49 0.30 14.45
CA ALA A 317 -16.72 -1.15 14.55
C ALA A 317 -15.51 -1.90 15.12
N MET A 318 -14.30 -1.45 14.81
CA MET A 318 -13.05 -1.97 15.37
C MET A 318 -12.83 -1.57 16.84
N GLY A 319 -13.57 -0.56 17.37
CA GLY A 319 -13.54 -0.16 18.78
C GLY A 319 -13.19 1.31 19.04
N MET A 320 -12.81 2.10 18.04
CA MET A 320 -12.49 3.52 18.16
C MET A 320 -13.77 4.36 18.10
N LYS A 321 -14.45 4.51 19.21
CA LYS A 321 -15.79 5.14 19.26
C LYS A 321 -15.73 6.61 19.68
N ASP A 322 -15.02 6.88 20.77
CA ASP A 322 -15.03 8.22 21.38
C ASP A 322 -14.38 9.26 20.46
N ALA A 323 -13.39 8.88 19.66
CA ALA A 323 -12.68 9.79 18.75
C ALA A 323 -13.61 10.49 17.73
N PHE A 324 -14.71 9.83 17.34
CA PHE A 324 -15.70 10.33 16.37
C PHE A 324 -16.93 10.98 17.04
N ASP A 325 -17.09 10.84 18.35
CA ASP A 325 -18.23 11.41 19.10
C ASP A 325 -17.89 12.83 19.60
N ALA A 326 -18.55 13.84 19.03
CA ALA A 326 -18.32 15.25 19.34
C ALA A 326 -18.45 15.61 20.86
N TYR A 327 -19.14 14.78 21.65
CA TYR A 327 -19.33 15.00 23.08
C TYR A 327 -18.38 14.20 23.98
N LYS A 328 -17.74 13.15 23.41
CA LYS A 328 -16.87 12.25 24.17
C LYS A 328 -15.40 12.37 23.80
N ALA A 329 -15.12 12.75 22.57
CA ALA A 329 -13.77 12.90 22.08
C ALA A 329 -12.92 13.80 22.99
N LYS A 330 -11.69 13.36 23.26
CA LYS A 330 -10.71 14.06 24.11
C LYS A 330 -9.38 14.17 23.39
N PHE A 331 -9.15 15.34 22.80
CA PHE A 331 -7.91 15.70 22.12
C PHE A 331 -7.17 16.83 22.85
N ALA A 332 -7.11 16.75 24.19
CA ALA A 332 -6.57 17.81 25.04
C ALA A 332 -5.04 17.99 24.90
N ASN A 333 -4.31 17.07 24.27
CA ASN A 333 -2.90 17.24 23.89
C ASN A 333 -2.73 17.91 22.51
N MET A 334 -3.83 18.09 21.74
CA MET A 334 -3.81 18.73 20.43
C MET A 334 -4.14 20.21 20.51
N SER A 335 -5.18 20.56 21.25
CA SER A 335 -5.68 21.94 21.38
C SER A 335 -6.45 22.12 22.69
N GLY A 336 -6.61 23.38 23.13
CA GLY A 336 -7.53 23.74 24.21
C GLY A 336 -9.01 23.77 23.80
N ALA A 337 -9.33 23.60 22.53
CA ALA A 337 -10.69 23.48 22.03
C ALA A 337 -11.17 22.02 22.09
N GLU A 338 -12.49 21.82 22.21
CA GLU A 338 -13.07 20.49 22.04
C GLU A 338 -13.05 20.11 20.55
N LEU A 339 -12.41 18.99 20.23
CA LEU A 339 -12.23 18.48 18.88
C LEU A 339 -12.71 17.03 18.82
N TYR A 340 -13.16 16.62 17.65
CA TYR A 340 -13.45 15.23 17.30
C TYR A 340 -13.02 14.97 15.85
N ILE A 341 -12.90 13.71 15.45
CA ILE A 341 -12.62 13.34 14.08
C ILE A 341 -13.94 13.41 13.30
N GLY A 342 -14.10 14.46 12.49
CA GLY A 342 -15.30 14.65 11.67
C GLY A 342 -15.20 13.99 10.28
N LEU A 343 -13.98 13.63 9.85
CA LEU A 343 -13.73 12.92 8.60
C LEU A 343 -12.43 12.11 8.72
N LEU A 344 -12.50 10.84 8.42
CA LEU A 344 -11.34 9.97 8.21
C LEU A 344 -11.55 9.23 6.90
N GLN A 345 -10.77 9.54 5.88
CA GLN A 345 -10.94 9.00 4.53
C GLN A 345 -9.60 8.53 3.99
N GLN A 346 -9.65 7.44 3.24
CA GLN A 346 -8.48 6.90 2.54
C GLN A 346 -8.72 6.87 1.03
N PHE A 347 -7.70 7.26 0.28
CA PHE A 347 -7.63 7.16 -1.17
C PHE A 347 -6.46 6.28 -1.55
N THR A 348 -6.69 5.30 -2.40
CA THR A 348 -5.66 4.39 -2.85
C THR A 348 -5.72 4.19 -4.37
N TYR A 349 -4.56 3.93 -4.94
CA TYR A 349 -4.40 3.71 -6.36
C TYR A 349 -3.39 2.58 -6.60
N ILE A 350 -3.72 1.67 -7.49
CA ILE A 350 -2.80 0.66 -8.00
C ILE A 350 -3.03 0.42 -9.49
N ASN A 351 -1.95 0.27 -10.24
CA ASN A 351 -1.98 -0.16 -11.63
C ASN A 351 -0.92 -1.26 -11.79
N VAL A 352 -1.33 -2.44 -12.26
CA VAL A 352 -0.48 -3.62 -12.42
C VAL A 352 -0.41 -4.02 -13.87
N ASP A 353 0.81 -4.05 -14.40
CA ASP A 353 1.11 -4.44 -15.78
C ASP A 353 2.36 -5.33 -15.86
N GLU A 354 2.88 -5.56 -17.05
CA GLU A 354 4.03 -6.45 -17.31
C GLU A 354 5.33 -5.99 -16.68
N GLU A 355 5.48 -4.71 -16.49
CA GLU A 355 6.70 -4.11 -15.96
C GLU A 355 6.71 -4.13 -14.44
N GLY A 356 5.52 -4.07 -13.83
CA GLY A 356 5.36 -4.00 -12.39
C GLY A 356 4.07 -3.34 -11.95
N THR A 357 4.17 -2.60 -10.88
CA THR A 357 3.16 -1.66 -10.45
C THR A 357 3.62 -0.28 -10.90
N GLU A 358 2.96 0.26 -11.92
CA GLU A 358 3.21 1.55 -12.59
C GLU A 358 4.65 1.74 -13.13
N ALA A 359 4.96 1.30 -14.35
CA ALA A 359 6.33 1.23 -14.88
C ALA A 359 6.53 1.66 -16.34
N ALA A 360 7.81 1.92 -16.70
CA ALA A 360 8.34 2.17 -18.04
C ALA A 360 9.35 1.06 -18.43
N ALA A 361 9.32 0.62 -19.71
CA ALA A 361 9.80 -0.70 -20.15
C ALA A 361 11.31 -0.94 -20.21
N VAL A 362 11.74 -2.16 -19.83
CA VAL A 362 12.96 -2.83 -20.33
C VAL A 362 12.66 -4.29 -20.62
N THR A 363 13.04 -4.80 -21.82
CA THR A 363 12.82 -6.19 -22.23
C THR A 363 14.08 -7.02 -22.02
N VAL A 364 14.00 -8.09 -21.19
CA VAL A 364 15.05 -9.12 -21.09
C VAL A 364 14.47 -10.46 -21.52
N GLY A 365 14.91 -11.01 -22.64
CA GLY A 365 14.50 -12.32 -23.14
C GLY A 365 15.46 -13.43 -22.69
N GLY A 366 14.94 -14.50 -22.07
CA GLY A 366 15.67 -15.72 -21.76
C GLY A 366 15.15 -16.91 -22.60
N MET A 367 16.06 -17.68 -23.25
CA MET A 367 15.70 -18.95 -23.90
C MET A 367 16.03 -20.09 -22.94
N PHE A 368 15.11 -21.06 -22.79
CA PHE A 368 15.30 -22.24 -21.97
C PHE A 368 15.22 -23.51 -22.84
N ASP A 369 16.09 -24.49 -22.55
CA ASP A 369 16.15 -25.76 -23.24
C ASP A 369 15.13 -26.74 -22.62
N ASN A 370 14.37 -27.44 -23.47
CA ASN A 370 13.45 -28.50 -23.07
C ASN A 370 14.20 -29.79 -22.74
N ALA A 371 14.75 -29.90 -21.54
CA ALA A 371 15.33 -31.16 -21.08
C ALA A 371 14.22 -32.12 -20.58
N VAL A 372 14.17 -33.28 -21.17
CA VAL A 372 13.24 -34.38 -20.83
C VAL A 372 13.48 -34.83 -19.38
N GLY A 373 12.50 -34.63 -18.49
CA GLY A 373 12.52 -35.19 -17.13
C GLY A 373 12.31 -34.24 -15.97
N PHE A 374 12.14 -32.93 -16.21
CA PHE A 374 11.76 -31.99 -15.12
C PHE A 374 10.25 -32.02 -14.85
N PRO A 375 9.79 -31.86 -13.59
CA PRO A 375 8.38 -31.74 -13.28
C PRO A 375 7.81 -30.51 -14.01
N SER A 376 6.63 -30.65 -14.60
CA SER A 376 5.95 -29.51 -15.25
C SER A 376 5.72 -28.37 -14.25
N PRO A 377 5.85 -27.08 -14.69
CA PRO A 377 5.53 -25.94 -13.86
C PRO A 377 4.13 -26.05 -13.25
N VAL A 378 3.97 -25.61 -11.99
CA VAL A 378 2.66 -25.59 -11.34
C VAL A 378 1.83 -24.46 -11.96
N PRO A 379 0.61 -24.73 -12.48
CA PRO A 379 -0.25 -23.69 -13.00
C PRO A 379 -0.79 -22.79 -11.87
N PHE A 380 -0.61 -21.47 -12.02
CA PHE A 380 -1.14 -20.45 -11.13
C PHE A 380 -1.88 -19.39 -11.97
N PHE A 381 -3.16 -19.66 -12.27
CA PHE A 381 -3.94 -18.88 -13.21
C PHE A 381 -4.93 -17.98 -12.46
N VAL A 382 -4.62 -16.68 -12.39
CA VAL A 382 -5.44 -15.66 -11.74
C VAL A 382 -6.51 -15.19 -12.72
N ASN A 383 -7.50 -16.06 -12.97
CA ASN A 383 -8.58 -15.86 -13.93
C ASN A 383 -9.97 -15.81 -13.28
N ARG A 384 -10.02 -15.58 -11.98
CA ARG A 384 -11.20 -15.49 -11.12
C ARG A 384 -10.93 -14.62 -9.91
N PRO A 385 -11.92 -14.27 -9.07
CA PRO A 385 -11.73 -13.44 -7.88
C PRO A 385 -10.55 -13.87 -7.01
N PHE A 386 -9.75 -12.90 -6.59
CA PHE A 386 -8.53 -13.10 -5.80
C PHE A 386 -8.30 -11.97 -4.82
N ALA A 387 -7.52 -12.24 -3.77
CA ALA A 387 -6.98 -11.21 -2.90
C ALA A 387 -5.48 -11.02 -3.19
N PHE A 388 -4.96 -9.86 -2.84
CA PHE A 388 -3.54 -9.57 -2.94
C PHE A 388 -3.06 -8.63 -1.84
N MET A 389 -1.76 -8.62 -1.57
CA MET A 389 -1.12 -7.63 -0.72
C MET A 389 0.24 -7.21 -1.28
N VAL A 390 0.62 -5.97 -1.03
CA VAL A 390 1.99 -5.47 -1.25
C VAL A 390 2.65 -5.34 0.11
N LYS A 391 3.79 -6.00 0.29
CA LYS A 391 4.51 -6.03 1.57
C LYS A 391 6.01 -5.82 1.44
N GLU A 392 6.64 -5.36 2.50
CA GLU A 392 8.09 -5.46 2.69
C GLU A 392 8.44 -6.86 3.20
N LYS A 393 9.55 -7.41 2.71
CA LYS A 393 9.85 -8.84 2.85
C LYS A 393 10.49 -9.21 4.18
N SER A 394 11.35 -8.37 4.74
CA SER A 394 12.14 -8.72 5.94
C SER A 394 11.35 -8.60 7.23
N THR A 395 10.50 -7.60 7.34
CA THR A 395 9.65 -7.36 8.50
C THR A 395 8.24 -7.95 8.33
N GLY A 396 7.78 -8.04 7.08
CA GLY A 396 6.41 -8.38 6.77
C GLY A 396 5.43 -7.20 6.81
N ALA A 397 5.94 -5.96 6.89
CA ALA A 397 5.11 -4.76 6.86
C ALA A 397 4.20 -4.74 5.64
N ILE A 398 2.89 -4.63 5.85
CA ILE A 398 1.88 -4.64 4.79
C ILE A 398 1.58 -3.20 4.39
N LEU A 399 1.97 -2.84 3.16
CA LEU A 399 1.73 -1.52 2.60
C LEU A 399 0.29 -1.39 2.10
N PHE A 400 -0.16 -2.40 1.35
CA PHE A 400 -1.49 -2.43 0.73
C PHE A 400 -2.10 -3.82 0.80
N MET A 401 -3.43 -3.86 0.83
CA MET A 401 -4.25 -5.08 0.67
C MET A 401 -5.43 -4.80 -0.25
N GLY A 402 -5.81 -5.80 -1.04
CA GLY A 402 -6.98 -5.67 -1.91
C GLY A 402 -7.65 -6.99 -2.24
N LYS A 403 -8.91 -6.89 -2.64
CA LYS A 403 -9.65 -7.95 -3.33
C LYS A 403 -10.10 -7.46 -4.70
N ILE A 404 -10.00 -8.33 -5.69
CA ILE A 404 -10.49 -8.10 -7.06
C ILE A 404 -11.52 -9.17 -7.35
N THR A 405 -12.76 -8.76 -7.62
CA THR A 405 -13.84 -9.67 -7.96
C THR A 405 -14.41 -9.41 -9.36
N GLU A 406 -14.09 -8.24 -9.93
CA GLU A 406 -14.41 -7.84 -11.30
C GLU A 406 -13.25 -7.06 -11.93
N LEU A 407 -13.07 -7.20 -13.25
CA LEU A 407 -12.05 -6.49 -14.02
C LEU A 407 -12.65 -5.79 -15.25
#